data_49935afcbbd90ce92445188a9e76ff88
#
_entry.id   49935afcbbd90ce92445188a9e76ff88
#
_cell.length_a   1.000
_cell.length_b   1.000
_cell.length_c   1.000
_cell.angle_alpha   90.00
_cell.angle_beta   90.00
_cell.angle_gamma   90.00
#
_symmetry.space_group_name_H-M   'P 1'
#
loop_
_entity.id
_entity.type
_entity.pdbx_description
1 polymer ?
#
loop_
_entity_poly.entity_id
_entity_poly.type
_entity_poly.pdbx_seq_one_letter_code
_entity_poly.pdbx_strand_id
1 'polypeptide(L)'
;MPIAVPGHVYPNLTTGAAREALRERAAEDWHHFLDERARELVDGGELVLVAGASQPDGLSGAEALFTVVGETLSAMAQAGRLRAGELDRLINPTWNRTPDEWLAPFLGDIGELLEVLDSRLDASDDSETFPQYSRDRDAAAFAAAYTRFVRAVTEHPFFRSLDTDRSPAARAAIVEDFYQRLRQQLRDHPEVAAVWHVMSLRIRRRPRR
;
A
#
# COMPACT_ATOMS: atom_id res chain seq x y z
N MET A 1 16.53 0.06 9.42
CA MET A 1 17.13 -0.09 8.06
C MET A 1 15.98 -0.36 7.10
N PRO A 2 15.94 0.22 5.90
CA PRO A 2 14.96 -0.16 4.90
C PRO A 2 15.15 -1.63 4.51
N ILE A 3 14.06 -2.38 4.46
CA ILE A 3 14.06 -3.77 3.99
C ILE A 3 14.07 -3.72 2.47
N ALA A 4 15.16 -4.17 1.85
CA ALA A 4 15.23 -4.29 0.40
C ALA A 4 14.36 -5.47 -0.05
N VAL A 5 13.53 -5.25 -1.04
CA VAL A 5 12.65 -6.28 -1.62
C VAL A 5 12.93 -6.38 -3.12
N PRO A 6 13.95 -7.16 -3.51
CA PRO A 6 14.33 -7.28 -4.91
C PRO A 6 13.13 -7.70 -5.78
N GLY A 7 12.88 -6.92 -6.82
CA GLY A 7 11.88 -7.25 -7.83
C GLY A 7 10.42 -6.93 -7.49
N HIS A 8 10.12 -6.43 -6.29
CA HIS A 8 8.75 -6.07 -5.91
C HIS A 8 8.68 -4.69 -5.26
N VAL A 9 7.79 -3.85 -5.75
CA VAL A 9 7.50 -2.53 -5.17
C VAL A 9 6.32 -2.57 -4.20
N TYR A 10 5.59 -3.68 -4.16
CA TYR A 10 4.40 -3.87 -3.33
C TYR A 10 4.63 -4.99 -2.31
N PRO A 11 4.63 -4.68 -1.00
CA PRO A 11 4.95 -5.64 0.05
C PRO A 11 4.10 -6.92 0.03
N ASN A 12 2.80 -6.83 -0.30
CA ASN A 12 1.92 -7.99 -0.37
C ASN A 12 2.30 -9.00 -1.49
N LEU A 13 3.07 -8.57 -2.49
CA LEU A 13 3.63 -9.45 -3.52
C LEU A 13 4.95 -10.13 -3.13
N THR A 14 5.54 -9.74 -2.01
CA THR A 14 6.80 -10.32 -1.55
C THR A 14 6.62 -11.72 -0.98
N THR A 15 7.67 -12.51 -0.99
CA THR A 15 7.67 -13.89 -0.48
C THR A 15 8.90 -14.18 0.40
N GLY A 16 8.91 -15.31 1.09
CA GLY A 16 10.05 -15.78 1.88
C GLY A 16 10.45 -14.85 3.02
N ALA A 17 11.74 -14.79 3.34
CA ALA A 17 12.26 -14.04 4.49
C ALA A 17 11.98 -12.53 4.42
N ALA A 18 11.94 -11.94 3.22
CA ALA A 18 11.63 -10.52 3.06
C ALA A 18 10.17 -10.23 3.46
N ARG A 19 9.23 -11.09 3.07
CA ARG A 19 7.82 -10.98 3.48
C ARG A 19 7.69 -11.06 5.00
N GLU A 20 8.36 -12.02 5.63
CA GLU A 20 8.30 -12.21 7.08
C GLU A 20 8.85 -10.99 7.83
N ALA A 21 10.02 -10.48 7.43
CA ALA A 21 10.59 -9.27 8.02
C ALA A 21 9.69 -8.04 7.88
N LEU A 22 9.00 -7.89 6.74
CA LEU A 22 8.02 -6.81 6.54
C LEU A 22 6.80 -7.00 7.43
N ARG A 23 6.31 -8.23 7.57
CA ARG A 23 5.18 -8.58 8.43
C ARG A 23 5.48 -8.27 9.90
N GLU A 24 6.65 -8.70 10.39
CA GLU A 24 7.10 -8.43 11.76
C GLU A 24 7.20 -6.93 12.01
N ARG A 25 7.84 -6.19 11.10
CA ARG A 25 7.94 -4.73 11.22
C ARG A 25 6.57 -4.05 11.23
N ALA A 26 5.66 -4.48 10.37
CA ALA A 26 4.30 -3.95 10.33
C ALA A 26 3.52 -4.26 11.60
N ALA A 27 3.74 -5.42 12.23
CA ALA A 27 3.14 -5.77 13.51
C ALA A 27 3.65 -4.87 14.64
N GLU A 28 4.98 -4.63 14.71
CA GLU A 28 5.60 -3.70 15.67
C GLU A 28 5.04 -2.27 15.53
N ASP A 29 4.98 -1.76 14.29
CA ASP A 29 4.47 -0.42 14.01
C ASP A 29 2.99 -0.28 14.41
N TRP A 30 2.18 -1.33 14.19
CA TRP A 30 0.77 -1.34 14.57
C TRP A 30 0.59 -1.38 16.09
N HIS A 31 1.34 -2.24 16.77
CA HIS A 31 1.33 -2.32 18.24
C HIS A 31 1.74 -0.96 18.84
N HIS A 32 2.83 -0.36 18.37
CA HIS A 32 3.29 0.94 18.83
C HIS A 32 2.25 2.04 18.61
N PHE A 33 1.61 2.07 17.43
CA PHE A 33 0.53 3.01 17.15
C PHE A 33 -0.60 2.89 18.17
N LEU A 34 -1.04 1.68 18.48
CA LEU A 34 -2.13 1.45 19.43
C LEU A 34 -1.75 1.86 20.87
N ASP A 35 -0.51 1.57 21.27
CA ASP A 35 0.00 1.98 22.59
C ASP A 35 0.02 3.51 22.74
N GLU A 36 0.48 4.24 21.72
CA GLU A 36 0.43 5.70 21.73
C GLU A 36 -1.02 6.23 21.74
N ARG A 37 -1.93 5.64 20.98
CA ARG A 37 -3.36 6.04 21.00
C ARG A 37 -3.99 5.76 22.35
N ALA A 38 -3.62 4.65 23.03
CA ALA A 38 -4.09 4.36 24.38
C ALA A 38 -3.65 5.40 25.43
N ARG A 39 -2.48 6.05 25.23
CA ARG A 39 -1.98 7.12 26.10
C ARG A 39 -2.68 8.45 25.87
N GLU A 40 -3.03 8.74 24.62
CA GLU A 40 -3.66 10.02 24.22
C GLU A 40 -5.16 10.07 24.50
N LEU A 41 -5.84 8.93 24.40
CA LEU A 41 -7.28 8.87 24.65
C LEU A 41 -7.61 9.00 26.15
N VAL A 42 -8.65 9.77 26.44
CA VAL A 42 -9.28 9.79 27.77
C VAL A 42 -10.03 8.48 28.03
N ASP A 43 -10.30 8.18 29.28
CA ASP A 43 -11.10 7.00 29.65
C ASP A 43 -12.47 7.03 28.96
N GLY A 44 -12.82 5.96 28.28
CA GLY A 44 -14.03 5.87 27.46
C GLY A 44 -13.95 6.58 26.11
N GLY A 45 -12.85 7.27 25.79
CA GLY A 45 -12.61 7.88 24.48
C GLY A 45 -12.54 6.83 23.38
N GLU A 46 -13.00 7.17 22.20
CA GLU A 46 -13.07 6.27 21.04
C GLU A 46 -12.15 6.70 19.91
N LEU A 47 -11.58 5.71 19.23
CA LEU A 47 -10.83 5.83 17.98
C LEU A 47 -11.59 5.10 16.89
N VAL A 48 -11.85 5.77 15.78
CA VAL A 48 -12.31 5.15 14.53
C VAL A 48 -11.16 5.14 13.55
N LEU A 49 -10.88 3.97 13.00
CA LEU A 49 -9.82 3.77 12.03
C LEU A 49 -10.38 3.07 10.81
N VAL A 50 -10.02 3.59 9.63
CA VAL A 50 -10.28 2.94 8.33
C VAL A 50 -8.96 2.91 7.57
N ALA A 51 -8.51 1.72 7.19
CA ALA A 51 -7.24 1.57 6.49
C ALA A 51 -7.24 0.38 5.53
N GLY A 52 -6.30 0.38 4.57
CA GLY A 52 -6.11 -0.71 3.64
C GLY A 52 -5.83 -2.03 4.36
N ALA A 53 -6.48 -3.08 3.90
CA ALA A 53 -6.40 -4.41 4.46
C ALA A 53 -6.22 -5.46 3.36
N SER A 54 -5.97 -6.69 3.77
CA SER A 54 -6.05 -7.87 2.91
C SER A 54 -7.09 -8.85 3.44
N GLN A 55 -7.52 -9.74 2.57
CA GLN A 55 -8.35 -10.89 2.93
C GLN A 55 -7.57 -11.84 3.84
N PRO A 56 -8.22 -12.84 4.46
CA PRO A 56 -7.53 -13.84 5.29
C PRO A 56 -6.43 -14.62 4.56
N ASP A 57 -6.48 -14.72 3.24
CA ASP A 57 -5.45 -15.33 2.39
C ASP A 57 -4.25 -14.40 2.11
N GLY A 58 -4.30 -13.15 2.58
CA GLY A 58 -3.26 -12.15 2.42
C GLY A 58 -3.34 -11.33 1.13
N LEU A 59 -4.39 -11.52 0.31
CA LEU A 59 -4.60 -10.75 -0.90
C LEU A 59 -5.30 -9.41 -0.58
N SER A 60 -4.72 -8.33 -1.03
CA SER A 60 -5.25 -6.96 -0.83
C SER A 60 -6.27 -6.56 -1.89
N GLY A 61 -6.25 -7.29 -3.04
CA GLY A 61 -7.04 -6.97 -4.23
C GLY A 61 -6.38 -5.98 -5.20
N ALA A 62 -5.18 -5.48 -4.88
CA ALA A 62 -4.41 -4.55 -5.72
C ALA A 62 -3.25 -5.22 -6.46
N GLU A 63 -3.06 -6.51 -6.29
CA GLU A 63 -1.89 -7.25 -6.77
C GLU A 63 -1.71 -7.11 -8.28
N ALA A 64 -2.79 -7.22 -9.07
CA ALA A 64 -2.74 -7.09 -10.52
C ALA A 64 -2.24 -5.70 -10.95
N LEU A 65 -2.72 -4.63 -10.32
CA LEU A 65 -2.28 -3.26 -10.59
C LEU A 65 -0.80 -3.08 -10.24
N PHE A 66 -0.36 -3.54 -9.07
CA PHE A 66 1.03 -3.40 -8.66
C PHE A 66 1.99 -4.34 -9.40
N THR A 67 1.49 -5.41 -10.00
CA THR A 67 2.26 -6.21 -10.97
C THR A 67 2.60 -5.37 -12.20
N VAL A 68 1.64 -4.67 -12.80
CA VAL A 68 1.88 -3.76 -13.93
C VAL A 68 2.86 -2.64 -13.55
N VAL A 69 2.75 -2.09 -12.33
CA VAL A 69 3.72 -1.11 -11.80
C VAL A 69 5.13 -1.71 -11.75
N GLY A 70 5.30 -2.92 -11.22
CA GLY A 70 6.57 -3.62 -11.12
C GLY A 70 7.18 -3.94 -12.49
N GLU A 71 6.37 -4.41 -13.44
CA GLU A 71 6.79 -4.69 -14.81
C GLU A 71 7.26 -3.42 -15.52
N THR A 72 6.54 -2.30 -15.36
CA THR A 72 6.93 -1.01 -15.94
C THR A 72 8.29 -0.55 -15.39
N LEU A 73 8.52 -0.65 -14.09
CA LEU A 73 9.79 -0.29 -13.46
C LEU A 73 10.93 -1.22 -13.88
N SER A 74 10.65 -2.52 -13.98
CA SER A 74 11.62 -3.51 -14.46
C SER A 74 12.04 -3.25 -15.89
N ALA A 75 11.11 -2.90 -16.78
CA ALA A 75 11.40 -2.51 -18.14
C ALA A 75 12.25 -1.23 -18.21
N MET A 76 12.01 -0.25 -17.35
CA MET A 76 12.83 0.95 -17.24
C MET A 76 14.27 0.65 -16.77
N ALA A 77 14.42 -0.27 -15.80
CA ALA A 77 15.74 -0.71 -15.34
C ALA A 77 16.51 -1.45 -16.46
N GLN A 78 15.85 -2.36 -17.17
CA GLN A 78 16.44 -3.06 -18.34
C GLN A 78 16.86 -2.09 -19.45
N ALA A 79 16.11 -1.00 -19.65
CA ALA A 79 16.43 0.05 -20.59
C ALA A 79 17.50 1.04 -20.09
N GLY A 80 18.09 0.80 -18.90
CA GLY A 80 19.12 1.68 -18.30
C GLY A 80 18.60 3.03 -17.80
N ARG A 81 17.28 3.21 -17.67
CA ARG A 81 16.68 4.44 -17.13
C ARG A 81 16.82 4.53 -15.62
N LEU A 82 16.76 3.37 -14.94
CA LEU A 82 17.04 3.22 -13.53
C LEU A 82 18.39 2.55 -13.33
N ARG A 83 19.14 3.00 -12.33
CA ARG A 83 20.41 2.37 -11.93
C ARG A 83 20.14 1.15 -11.05
N ALA A 84 21.11 0.24 -11.01
CA ALA A 84 21.10 -0.83 -10.01
C ALA A 84 20.97 -0.22 -8.60
N GLY A 85 20.13 -0.80 -7.76
CA GLY A 85 19.86 -0.29 -6.42
C GLY A 85 18.80 0.83 -6.34
N GLU A 86 18.50 1.60 -7.38
CA GLU A 86 17.36 2.53 -7.35
C GLU A 86 16.04 1.76 -7.31
N LEU A 87 15.92 0.70 -8.11
CA LEU A 87 14.76 -0.20 -8.08
C LEU A 87 14.64 -0.95 -6.74
N ASP A 88 15.76 -1.43 -6.19
CA ASP A 88 15.77 -2.17 -4.92
C ASP A 88 15.36 -1.31 -3.71
N ARG A 89 15.56 0.01 -3.81
CA ARG A 89 15.14 0.98 -2.78
C ARG A 89 13.69 1.41 -2.94
N LEU A 90 13.09 1.14 -4.10
CA LEU A 90 11.72 1.54 -4.37
C LEU A 90 10.77 0.50 -3.80
N ILE A 91 10.28 0.77 -2.63
CA ILE A 91 9.20 0.02 -2.01
C ILE A 91 8.08 0.98 -1.62
N ASN A 92 6.85 0.60 -1.92
CA ASN A 92 5.69 1.28 -1.34
C ASN A 92 5.58 0.81 0.13
N PRO A 93 5.79 1.67 1.14
CA PRO A 93 5.88 1.26 2.54
C PRO A 93 4.48 0.99 3.13
N THR A 94 3.68 0.19 2.45
CA THR A 94 2.31 -0.15 2.84
C THR A 94 2.20 -1.64 3.09
N TRP A 95 1.81 -2.03 4.31
CA TRP A 95 1.44 -3.41 4.64
C TRP A 95 -0.06 -3.50 4.82
N ASN A 96 -0.76 -4.19 3.91
CA ASN A 96 -2.19 -4.46 4.07
C ASN A 96 -2.36 -5.69 4.95
N ARG A 97 -2.77 -5.45 6.19
CA ARG A 97 -2.93 -6.49 7.23
C ARG A 97 -4.16 -7.33 6.95
N THR A 98 -4.06 -8.62 7.26
CA THR A 98 -5.23 -9.48 7.38
C THR A 98 -6.09 -9.10 8.59
N PRO A 99 -7.37 -9.54 8.68
CA PRO A 99 -8.18 -9.32 9.89
C PRO A 99 -7.50 -9.82 11.17
N ASP A 100 -6.84 -10.98 11.11
CA ASP A 100 -6.12 -11.54 12.25
C ASP A 100 -4.95 -10.66 12.68
N GLU A 101 -4.17 -10.12 11.72
CA GLU A 101 -3.08 -9.20 12.02
C GLU A 101 -3.58 -7.86 12.59
N TRP A 102 -4.77 -7.38 12.16
CA TRP A 102 -5.40 -6.20 12.73
C TRP A 102 -5.83 -6.40 14.18
N LEU A 103 -6.33 -7.59 14.53
CA LEU A 103 -6.90 -7.90 15.83
C LEU A 103 -5.89 -8.50 16.83
N ALA A 104 -4.75 -9.02 16.35
CA ALA A 104 -3.76 -9.70 17.18
C ALA A 104 -3.32 -8.90 18.44
N PRO A 105 -3.02 -7.59 18.39
CA PRO A 105 -2.59 -6.84 19.58
C PRO A 105 -3.62 -6.82 20.70
N PHE A 106 -4.92 -6.90 20.37
CA PHE A 106 -6.01 -6.86 21.36
C PHE A 106 -6.18 -8.19 22.12
N LEU A 107 -5.50 -9.25 21.68
CA LEU A 107 -5.42 -10.52 22.42
C LEU A 107 -4.33 -10.51 23.51
N GLY A 108 -3.48 -9.47 23.53
CA GLY A 108 -2.39 -9.27 24.48
C GLY A 108 -2.58 -8.01 25.34
N ASP A 109 -1.49 -7.36 25.65
CA ASP A 109 -1.38 -6.18 26.52
C ASP A 109 -2.21 -4.98 26.04
N ILE A 110 -2.30 -4.76 24.73
CA ILE A 110 -3.16 -3.71 24.16
C ILE A 110 -4.63 -3.95 24.54
N GLY A 111 -5.09 -5.20 24.63
CA GLY A 111 -6.45 -5.55 25.04
C GLY A 111 -6.78 -5.18 26.49
N GLU A 112 -5.77 -4.99 27.35
CA GLU A 112 -5.95 -4.45 28.71
C GLU A 112 -6.23 -2.94 28.69
N LEU A 113 -5.74 -2.24 27.67
CA LEU A 113 -5.84 -0.80 27.51
C LEU A 113 -7.00 -0.37 26.61
N LEU A 114 -7.20 -1.10 25.53
CA LEU A 114 -8.15 -0.78 24.46
C LEU A 114 -9.11 -1.95 24.23
N GLU A 115 -10.35 -1.63 23.88
CA GLU A 115 -11.41 -2.57 23.56
C GLU A 115 -11.88 -2.36 22.12
N VAL A 116 -11.93 -3.43 21.34
CA VAL A 116 -12.56 -3.39 20.01
C VAL A 116 -14.07 -3.47 20.18
N LEU A 117 -14.77 -2.41 19.76
CA LEU A 117 -16.24 -2.34 19.81
C LEU A 117 -16.86 -2.88 18.53
N ASP A 118 -16.21 -2.65 17.40
CA ASP A 118 -16.64 -3.11 16.10
C ASP A 118 -15.44 -3.30 15.18
N SER A 119 -15.51 -4.31 14.30
CA SER A 119 -14.50 -4.59 13.30
C SER A 119 -15.16 -5.12 12.04
N ARG A 120 -14.82 -4.54 10.88
CA ARG A 120 -15.40 -4.94 9.60
C ARG A 120 -14.36 -4.88 8.48
N LEU A 121 -14.28 -5.96 7.72
CA LEU A 121 -13.53 -6.02 6.48
C LEU A 121 -14.52 -5.83 5.33
N ASP A 122 -14.32 -4.78 4.56
CA ASP A 122 -15.13 -4.48 3.37
C ASP A 122 -14.27 -4.57 2.11
N ALA A 123 -14.86 -5.07 1.03
CA ALA A 123 -14.34 -4.82 -0.29
C ALA A 123 -14.81 -3.41 -0.72
N SER A 124 -13.86 -2.53 -0.96
CA SER A 124 -14.11 -1.27 -1.65
C SER A 124 -13.72 -1.52 -3.11
N ASP A 125 -14.70 -1.72 -3.98
CA ASP A 125 -14.43 -1.45 -5.38
C ASP A 125 -13.93 -0.01 -5.45
N ASP A 126 -12.92 0.29 -6.26
CA ASP A 126 -12.40 1.65 -6.37
C ASP A 126 -13.44 2.57 -7.06
N SER A 127 -14.60 2.43 -6.54
CA SER A 127 -15.83 3.16 -6.70
C SER A 127 -16.31 3.35 -8.14
N GLU A 128 -15.50 3.66 -9.12
CA GLU A 128 -16.04 4.01 -10.44
C GLU A 128 -15.14 3.60 -11.61
N THR A 129 -13.83 3.48 -11.41
CA THR A 129 -12.87 3.39 -12.53
C THR A 129 -13.07 2.15 -13.40
N PHE A 130 -13.08 0.95 -12.79
CA PHE A 130 -13.31 -0.29 -13.55
C PHE A 130 -14.80 -0.48 -13.96
N PRO A 131 -15.77 -0.22 -13.10
CA PRO A 131 -17.17 -0.18 -13.51
C PRO A 131 -17.45 0.81 -14.63
N GLN A 132 -16.84 2.00 -14.62
CA GLN A 132 -16.96 2.99 -15.70
C GLN A 132 -16.39 2.44 -17.00
N TYR A 133 -15.17 1.90 -16.97
CA TYR A 133 -14.57 1.27 -18.15
C TYR A 133 -15.41 0.11 -18.69
N SER A 134 -16.03 -0.69 -17.81
CA SER A 134 -16.90 -1.78 -18.21
C SER A 134 -18.13 -1.31 -19.00
N ARG A 135 -18.60 -0.09 -18.75
CA ARG A 135 -19.74 0.56 -19.44
C ARG A 135 -19.35 1.22 -20.74
N ASP A 136 -18.28 2.04 -20.75
CA ASP A 136 -17.96 2.93 -21.88
C ASP A 136 -16.77 2.47 -22.75
N ARG A 137 -15.96 1.53 -22.23
CA ARG A 137 -14.76 1.00 -22.89
C ARG A 137 -13.71 2.09 -23.18
N ASP A 138 -13.74 3.21 -22.44
CA ASP A 138 -12.73 4.26 -22.57
C ASP A 138 -11.45 3.87 -21.82
N ALA A 139 -10.55 3.15 -22.53
CA ALA A 139 -9.25 2.74 -22.01
C ALA A 139 -8.35 3.94 -21.67
N ALA A 140 -8.52 5.08 -22.31
CA ALA A 140 -7.71 6.27 -22.03
C ALA A 140 -8.12 6.92 -20.70
N ALA A 141 -9.42 7.02 -20.43
CA ALA A 141 -9.94 7.51 -19.16
C ALA A 141 -9.57 6.55 -18.00
N PHE A 142 -9.73 5.25 -18.22
CA PHE A 142 -9.32 4.20 -17.28
C PHE A 142 -7.84 4.34 -16.91
N ALA A 143 -6.94 4.34 -17.89
CA ALA A 143 -5.50 4.46 -17.66
C ALA A 143 -5.14 5.76 -16.95
N ALA A 144 -5.81 6.88 -17.29
CA ALA A 144 -5.58 8.15 -16.64
C ALA A 144 -6.00 8.13 -15.15
N ALA A 145 -7.12 7.48 -14.82
CA ALA A 145 -7.61 7.38 -13.44
C ALA A 145 -6.66 6.55 -12.58
N TYR A 146 -6.31 5.33 -13.00
CA TYR A 146 -5.37 4.49 -12.27
C TYR A 146 -3.97 5.08 -12.17
N THR A 147 -3.46 5.72 -13.24
CA THR A 147 -2.16 6.40 -13.16
C THR A 147 -2.17 7.52 -12.13
N ARG A 148 -3.24 8.32 -12.04
CA ARG A 148 -3.38 9.36 -10.99
C ARG A 148 -3.38 8.77 -9.60
N PHE A 149 -4.10 7.65 -9.40
CA PHE A 149 -4.13 6.96 -8.11
C PHE A 149 -2.73 6.45 -7.73
N VAL A 150 -2.07 5.69 -8.60
CA VAL A 150 -0.71 5.18 -8.33
C VAL A 150 0.24 6.34 -8.07
N ARG A 151 0.16 7.43 -8.84
CA ARG A 151 0.98 8.63 -8.64
C ARG A 151 0.80 9.22 -7.24
N ALA A 152 -0.44 9.36 -6.78
CA ALA A 152 -0.73 9.93 -5.47
C ALA A 152 -0.07 9.16 -4.31
N VAL A 153 0.07 7.83 -4.45
CA VAL A 153 0.62 6.98 -3.37
C VAL A 153 2.11 6.65 -3.55
N THR A 154 2.67 6.77 -4.78
CA THR A 154 4.04 6.30 -5.05
C THR A 154 5.01 7.40 -5.49
N GLU A 155 4.56 8.61 -5.88
CA GLU A 155 5.45 9.64 -6.43
C GLU A 155 6.56 10.06 -5.46
N HIS A 156 6.22 10.33 -4.21
CA HIS A 156 7.19 10.76 -3.22
C HIS A 156 8.20 9.67 -2.85
N PRO A 157 7.80 8.43 -2.51
CA PRO A 157 8.73 7.32 -2.32
C PRO A 157 9.61 7.08 -3.54
N PHE A 158 9.06 7.12 -4.74
CA PHE A 158 9.84 6.92 -5.96
C PHE A 158 10.90 8.01 -6.15
N PHE A 159 10.52 9.27 -6.05
CA PHE A 159 11.48 10.36 -6.15
C PHE A 159 12.63 10.23 -5.13
N ARG A 160 12.33 9.75 -3.93
CA ARG A 160 13.33 9.55 -2.87
C ARG A 160 14.21 8.32 -3.06
N SER A 161 13.77 7.31 -3.80
CA SER A 161 14.56 6.10 -4.08
C SER A 161 15.66 6.35 -5.11
N LEU A 162 15.52 7.40 -5.94
CA LEU A 162 16.51 7.75 -6.95
C LEU A 162 17.78 8.34 -6.33
N ASP A 163 18.92 8.05 -6.93
CA ASP A 163 20.23 8.48 -6.45
C ASP A 163 20.31 10.00 -6.29
N THR A 164 20.88 10.43 -5.18
CA THR A 164 20.98 11.86 -4.82
C THR A 164 22.01 12.63 -5.63
N ASP A 165 22.91 11.95 -6.34
CA ASP A 165 23.84 12.56 -7.31
C ASP A 165 23.17 12.96 -8.64
N ARG A 166 21.98 12.46 -8.89
CA ARG A 166 21.14 12.97 -9.99
C ARG A 166 20.59 14.34 -9.63
N SER A 167 20.59 15.26 -10.59
CA SER A 167 19.93 16.55 -10.37
C SER A 167 18.44 16.39 -10.07
N PRO A 168 17.80 17.31 -9.33
CA PRO A 168 16.36 17.28 -9.10
C PRO A 168 15.54 17.19 -10.39
N ALA A 169 15.95 17.90 -11.44
CA ALA A 169 15.30 17.86 -12.74
C ALA A 169 15.42 16.48 -13.41
N ALA A 170 16.58 15.82 -13.32
CA ALA A 170 16.78 14.47 -13.85
C ALA A 170 15.92 13.44 -13.10
N ARG A 171 15.81 13.56 -11.76
CA ARG A 171 14.92 12.68 -10.97
C ARG A 171 13.46 12.89 -11.36
N ALA A 172 13.02 14.15 -11.47
CA ALA A 172 11.63 14.47 -11.89
C ALA A 172 11.32 13.93 -13.29
N ALA A 173 12.26 14.00 -14.23
CA ALA A 173 12.09 13.45 -15.57
C ALA A 173 11.95 11.92 -15.59
N ILE A 174 12.68 11.21 -14.71
CA ILE A 174 12.55 9.75 -14.56
C ILE A 174 11.19 9.39 -13.99
N VAL A 175 10.73 10.10 -12.98
CA VAL A 175 9.41 9.90 -12.37
C VAL A 175 8.29 10.13 -13.38
N GLU A 176 8.39 11.18 -14.20
CA GLU A 176 7.41 11.47 -15.25
C GLU A 176 7.43 10.40 -16.36
N ASP A 177 8.61 9.97 -16.81
CA ASP A 177 8.76 8.86 -17.80
C ASP A 177 8.08 7.58 -17.30
N PHE A 178 8.20 7.27 -15.99
CA PHE A 178 7.50 6.14 -15.39
C PHE A 178 5.99 6.25 -15.51
N TYR A 179 5.39 7.37 -15.11
CA TYR A 179 3.93 7.51 -15.16
C TYR A 179 3.39 7.57 -16.60
N GLN A 180 4.15 8.07 -17.55
CA GLN A 180 3.77 7.99 -18.95
C GLN A 180 3.75 6.55 -19.47
N ARG A 181 4.76 5.74 -19.12
CA ARG A 181 4.82 4.31 -19.46
C ARG A 181 3.73 3.52 -18.78
N LEU A 182 3.54 3.74 -17.48
CA LEU A 182 2.47 3.09 -16.72
C LEU A 182 1.10 3.39 -17.34
N ARG A 183 0.85 4.65 -17.70
CA ARG A 183 -0.40 5.03 -18.37
C ARG A 183 -0.58 4.31 -19.70
N GLN A 184 0.49 4.13 -20.47
CA GLN A 184 0.43 3.38 -21.73
C GLN A 184 0.12 1.91 -21.47
N GLN A 185 0.80 1.26 -20.52
CA GLN A 185 0.55 -0.13 -20.15
C GLN A 185 -0.90 -0.36 -19.70
N LEU A 186 -1.42 0.50 -18.82
CA LEU A 186 -2.81 0.41 -18.35
C LEU A 186 -3.83 0.68 -19.47
N ARG A 187 -3.49 1.49 -20.47
CA ARG A 187 -4.32 1.69 -21.64
C ARG A 187 -4.37 0.47 -22.54
N ASP A 188 -3.24 -0.22 -22.67
CA ASP A 188 -3.11 -1.42 -23.50
C ASP A 188 -3.71 -2.65 -22.81
N HIS A 189 -3.80 -2.63 -21.46
CA HIS A 189 -4.34 -3.68 -20.59
C HIS A 189 -5.42 -3.16 -19.63
N PRO A 190 -6.55 -2.67 -20.16
CA PRO A 190 -7.59 -2.04 -19.34
C PRO A 190 -8.46 -3.04 -18.54
N GLU A 191 -8.14 -4.34 -18.62
CA GLU A 191 -8.75 -5.39 -17.81
C GLU A 191 -8.19 -5.48 -16.38
N VAL A 192 -7.14 -4.75 -16.08
CA VAL A 192 -6.54 -4.71 -14.74
C VAL A 192 -7.49 -4.01 -13.78
N ALA A 193 -8.15 -4.79 -12.95
CA ALA A 193 -9.02 -4.28 -11.89
C ALA A 193 -8.32 -4.35 -10.53
N ALA A 194 -8.58 -3.37 -9.68
CA ALA A 194 -8.21 -3.39 -8.28
C ALA A 194 -9.47 -3.29 -7.42
N VAL A 195 -9.72 -4.31 -6.61
CA VAL A 195 -10.79 -4.31 -5.61
C VAL A 195 -10.10 -4.23 -4.25
N TRP A 196 -10.03 -3.02 -3.70
CA TRP A 196 -9.34 -2.78 -2.43
C TRP A 196 -10.12 -3.38 -1.28
N HIS A 197 -9.39 -3.96 -0.33
CA HIS A 197 -9.96 -4.34 0.96
C HIS A 197 -9.61 -3.27 1.99
N VAL A 198 -10.59 -2.91 2.80
CA VAL A 198 -10.44 -1.94 3.90
C VAL A 198 -10.94 -2.56 5.20
N MET A 199 -10.16 -2.37 6.24
CA MET A 199 -10.55 -2.70 7.61
C MET A 199 -11.06 -1.43 8.28
N SER A 200 -12.25 -1.52 8.83
CA SER A 200 -12.83 -0.51 9.72
C SER A 200 -12.79 -1.03 11.15
N LEU A 201 -12.23 -0.26 12.06
CA LEU A 201 -12.17 -0.57 13.50
C LEU A 201 -12.76 0.58 14.30
N ARG A 202 -13.60 0.25 15.28
CA ARG A 202 -14.03 1.15 16.33
C ARG A 202 -13.49 0.64 17.66
N ILE A 203 -12.66 1.45 18.29
CA ILE A 203 -11.86 1.06 19.46
C ILE A 203 -12.15 2.05 20.58
N ARG A 204 -12.29 1.57 21.82
CA ARG A 204 -12.52 2.38 23.02
C ARG A 204 -11.37 2.25 23.98
N ARG A 205 -10.98 3.34 24.63
CA ARG A 205 -10.07 3.33 25.78
C ARG A 205 -10.79 2.79 27.01
N ARG A 206 -10.23 1.73 27.62
CA ARG A 206 -10.72 1.22 28.89
C ARG A 206 -10.42 2.20 30.03
N PRO A 207 -11.26 2.29 31.05
CA PRO A 207 -10.96 3.10 32.24
C PRO A 207 -9.63 2.70 32.89
N ARG A 208 -8.87 3.69 33.32
CA ARG A 208 -7.64 3.43 34.09
C ARG A 208 -8.05 2.84 35.47
N ARG A 209 -7.42 1.73 35.81
CA ARG A 209 -7.62 1.11 37.15
C ARG A 209 -6.85 1.87 38.20
#